data_3642615f3f2b9feca03a512a0102eff7
#
_entry.id   3642615f3f2b9feca03a512a0102eff7
#
_cell.length_a   1.000
_cell.length_b   1.000
_cell.length_c   1.000
_cell.angle_alpha   90.00
_cell.angle_beta   90.00
_cell.angle_gamma   90.00
#
_symmetry.space_group_name_H-M   'P 1'
#
loop_
_entity.id
_entity.type
_entity.pdbx_description
1 polymer ?
#
loop_
_entity_poly.entity_id
_entity_poly.type
_entity_poly.pdbx_seq_one_letter_code
_entity_poly.pdbx_strand_id
1 'polypeptide(L)'
;MAEDQSADVAGLMEEVGRKARASAELLALAPSKAKDAALLAAAMTLRANVDDILDANARDMAFGREKGLTTAMLDRLALDEERIEGIAKGLEAVAALKDPVGDIMADWERPNGLRIQRVRVPLGVIGVIYESRPNVTADAGALCLKAGNAAILRGGSESFHSSHAIHDCLVEGLSAAGLPEAAIQLVPTRDRAAVGEMLRGLGGRLDVIVPRGGRGLIERVQTEARVPVFAHLDGVCHVYVDGAADLDMARDIVVNAKMRRTGICGSAETVLVDRACAGTHLRPIIEALLAKGCEVRGDDTVRAEVSAAEEASEDDWYTEYLDAIIAIKVVNGVSEAIEHIGKYGSHHTDAIVTSDEKTAEKFLNEVDSAIVLHNASTQFADGGEFGMGAEIGIATGRFHARGPVGVEQLTSFKYMVRGKGQTRP
;
A
#
# COMPACT_ATOMS: atom_id res chain seq x y z
N MET A 1 -29.52 -1.06 26.37
CA MET A 1 -28.27 -1.81 26.36
C MET A 1 -27.39 -1.53 25.12
N ALA A 2 -27.90 -1.52 23.87
CA ALA A 2 -27.08 -1.19 22.68
C ALA A 2 -26.67 0.30 22.62
N GLU A 3 -27.52 1.23 23.04
CA GLU A 3 -27.22 2.67 23.10
C GLU A 3 -26.16 3.00 24.15
N ASP A 4 -26.12 2.28 25.27
CA ASP A 4 -25.13 2.48 26.34
C ASP A 4 -23.73 1.97 25.92
N GLN A 5 -23.67 0.85 25.16
CA GLN A 5 -22.40 0.33 24.58
C GLN A 5 -21.86 1.23 23.48
N SER A 6 -22.71 1.84 22.65
CA SER A 6 -22.24 2.75 21.59
C SER A 6 -21.71 4.07 22.13
N ALA A 7 -22.29 4.58 23.21
CA ALA A 7 -21.81 5.78 23.90
C ALA A 7 -20.44 5.56 24.55
N ASP A 8 -20.18 4.35 25.06
CA ASP A 8 -18.89 3.96 25.65
C ASP A 8 -17.79 3.88 24.55
N VAL A 9 -18.08 3.29 23.38
CA VAL A 9 -17.13 3.24 22.25
C VAL A 9 -16.82 4.63 21.71
N ALA A 10 -17.79 5.52 21.60
CA ALA A 10 -17.57 6.89 21.13
C ALA A 10 -16.65 7.67 22.07
N GLY A 11 -16.89 7.59 23.40
CA GLY A 11 -16.03 8.21 24.41
C GLY A 11 -14.62 7.66 24.41
N LEU A 12 -14.47 6.31 24.29
CA LEU A 12 -13.19 5.64 24.16
C LEU A 12 -12.41 6.17 22.92
N MET A 13 -13.05 6.24 21.77
CA MET A 13 -12.42 6.69 20.53
C MET A 13 -12.11 8.18 20.54
N GLU A 14 -12.89 9.00 21.23
CA GLU A 14 -12.56 10.40 21.44
C GLU A 14 -11.26 10.57 22.25
N GLU A 15 -11.09 9.78 23.32
CA GLU A 15 -9.86 9.79 24.13
C GLU A 15 -8.64 9.30 23.34
N VAL A 16 -8.79 8.23 22.53
CA VAL A 16 -7.76 7.75 21.60
C VAL A 16 -7.34 8.88 20.66
N GLY A 17 -8.30 9.56 20.03
CA GLY A 17 -8.03 10.68 19.12
C GLY A 17 -7.33 11.85 19.82
N ARG A 18 -7.74 12.20 21.05
CA ARG A 18 -7.12 13.26 21.84
C ARG A 18 -5.67 12.98 22.17
N LYS A 19 -5.37 11.74 22.62
CA LYS A 19 -4.00 11.31 22.93
C LYS A 19 -3.12 11.27 21.67
N ALA A 20 -3.64 10.76 20.55
CA ALA A 20 -2.92 10.73 19.27
C ALA A 20 -2.57 12.14 18.80
N ARG A 21 -3.51 13.09 18.87
CA ARG A 21 -3.25 14.49 18.45
C ARG A 21 -2.16 15.13 19.29
N ALA A 22 -2.21 14.98 20.61
CA ALA A 22 -1.16 15.49 21.50
C ALA A 22 0.22 14.86 21.20
N SER A 23 0.24 13.55 20.90
CA SER A 23 1.49 12.87 20.52
C SER A 23 2.01 13.35 19.17
N ALA A 24 1.15 13.57 18.18
CA ALA A 24 1.53 14.06 16.86
C ALA A 24 2.22 15.44 16.92
N GLU A 25 1.76 16.33 17.80
CA GLU A 25 2.39 17.63 18.02
C GLU A 25 3.84 17.51 18.55
N LEU A 26 4.09 16.54 19.42
CA LEU A 26 5.43 16.24 19.95
C LEU A 26 6.31 15.55 18.89
N LEU A 27 5.75 14.59 18.16
CA LEU A 27 6.48 13.86 17.12
C LEU A 27 6.91 14.75 15.95
N ALA A 28 6.13 15.76 15.61
CA ALA A 28 6.47 16.72 14.55
C ALA A 28 7.78 17.49 14.82
N LEU A 29 8.21 17.54 16.08
CA LEU A 29 9.43 18.19 16.55
C LEU A 29 10.47 17.21 17.07
N ALA A 30 10.17 15.92 17.12
CA ALA A 30 11.07 14.89 17.65
C ALA A 30 12.31 14.74 16.77
N PRO A 31 13.51 14.66 17.37
CA PRO A 31 14.72 14.39 16.62
C PRO A 31 14.67 13.03 15.91
N SER A 32 15.23 12.93 14.68
CA SER A 32 15.30 11.66 13.95
C SER A 32 15.89 10.54 14.81
N LYS A 33 16.99 10.82 15.53
CA LYS A 33 17.65 9.84 16.40
C LYS A 33 16.73 9.24 17.48
N ALA A 34 15.76 10.00 17.99
CA ALA A 34 14.81 9.47 18.98
C ALA A 34 13.82 8.50 18.32
N LYS A 35 13.35 8.80 17.12
CA LYS A 35 12.48 7.92 16.33
C LYS A 35 13.21 6.64 15.94
N ASP A 36 14.47 6.76 15.51
CA ASP A 36 15.34 5.61 15.16
C ASP A 36 15.59 4.72 16.38
N ALA A 37 15.91 5.32 17.51
CA ALA A 37 16.14 4.60 18.77
C ALA A 37 14.88 3.85 19.24
N ALA A 38 13.70 4.44 19.10
CA ALA A 38 12.43 3.78 19.41
C ALA A 38 12.19 2.54 18.55
N LEU A 39 12.41 2.64 17.25
CA LEU A 39 12.24 1.51 16.31
C LEU A 39 13.25 0.38 16.58
N LEU A 40 14.52 0.73 16.84
CA LEU A 40 15.55 -0.26 17.16
C LEU A 40 15.27 -0.94 18.52
N ALA A 41 14.83 -0.20 19.54
CA ALA A 41 14.43 -0.77 20.81
C ALA A 41 13.22 -1.71 20.65
N ALA A 42 12.20 -1.29 19.89
CA ALA A 42 11.04 -2.13 19.57
C ALA A 42 11.44 -3.44 18.86
N ALA A 43 12.37 -3.38 17.92
CA ALA A 43 12.91 -4.58 17.25
C ALA A 43 13.60 -5.54 18.23
N MET A 44 14.34 -5.00 19.20
CA MET A 44 14.95 -5.81 20.27
C MET A 44 13.89 -6.44 21.18
N THR A 45 12.87 -5.67 21.53
CA THR A 45 11.74 -6.16 22.36
C THR A 45 10.96 -7.25 21.65
N LEU A 46 10.69 -7.14 20.35
CA LEU A 46 10.05 -8.20 19.55
C LEU A 46 10.84 -9.52 19.62
N ARG A 47 12.16 -9.46 19.49
CA ARG A 47 13.05 -10.64 19.60
C ARG A 47 13.06 -11.23 21.00
N ALA A 48 12.94 -10.40 22.04
CA ALA A 48 12.91 -10.85 23.42
C ALA A 48 11.57 -11.50 23.81
N ASN A 49 10.47 -11.14 23.12
CA ASN A 49 9.10 -11.60 23.45
C ASN A 49 8.51 -12.55 22.38
N VAL A 50 9.37 -13.29 21.64
CA VAL A 50 8.93 -14.22 20.57
C VAL A 50 7.90 -15.21 21.08
N ASP A 51 8.16 -15.85 22.24
CA ASP A 51 7.25 -16.86 22.80
C ASP A 51 5.88 -16.27 23.14
N ASP A 52 5.81 -15.10 23.77
CA ASP A 52 4.56 -14.42 24.10
C ASP A 52 3.75 -14.03 22.85
N ILE A 53 4.45 -13.60 21.79
CA ILE A 53 3.83 -13.28 20.49
C ILE A 53 3.28 -14.54 19.82
N LEU A 54 4.01 -15.66 19.87
CA LEU A 54 3.57 -16.95 19.33
C LEU A 54 2.37 -17.49 20.10
N ASP A 55 2.35 -17.38 21.42
CA ASP A 55 1.21 -17.76 22.26
C ASP A 55 -0.02 -16.91 21.97
N ALA A 56 0.14 -15.61 21.78
CA ALA A 56 -0.92 -14.71 21.34
C ALA A 56 -1.44 -15.08 19.94
N ASN A 57 -0.55 -15.42 19.02
CA ASN A 57 -0.90 -15.83 17.67
C ASN A 57 -1.63 -17.20 17.66
N ALA A 58 -1.24 -18.13 18.48
CA ALA A 58 -1.94 -19.43 18.61
C ALA A 58 -3.42 -19.24 18.99
N ARG A 59 -3.74 -18.27 19.87
CA ARG A 59 -5.13 -17.91 20.22
C ARG A 59 -5.88 -17.34 19.03
N ASP A 60 -5.27 -16.44 18.28
CA ASP A 60 -5.87 -15.85 17.09
C ASP A 60 -6.07 -16.88 15.97
N MET A 61 -5.12 -17.81 15.78
CA MET A 61 -5.23 -18.91 14.82
C MET A 61 -6.37 -19.88 15.19
N ALA A 62 -6.57 -20.18 16.47
CA ALA A 62 -7.69 -20.98 16.93
C ALA A 62 -9.03 -20.29 16.65
N PHE A 63 -9.14 -19.01 16.99
CA PHE A 63 -10.31 -18.18 16.69
C PHE A 63 -10.59 -18.08 15.18
N GLY A 64 -9.56 -17.89 14.37
CA GLY A 64 -9.69 -17.81 12.91
C GLY A 64 -10.24 -19.11 12.30
N ARG A 65 -9.75 -20.27 12.76
CA ARG A 65 -10.27 -21.58 12.31
C ARG A 65 -11.73 -21.78 12.73
N GLU A 66 -12.09 -21.42 13.97
CA GLU A 66 -13.47 -21.50 14.45
C GLU A 66 -14.42 -20.61 13.65
N LYS A 67 -13.95 -19.44 13.22
CA LYS A 67 -14.69 -18.49 12.36
C LYS A 67 -14.74 -18.89 10.89
N GLY A 68 -14.05 -19.94 10.49
CA GLY A 68 -14.03 -20.43 9.11
C GLY A 68 -13.26 -19.53 8.15
N LEU A 69 -12.16 -18.91 8.60
CA LEU A 69 -11.29 -18.13 7.72
C LEU A 69 -10.72 -19.03 6.62
N THR A 70 -10.56 -18.46 5.42
CA THR A 70 -9.95 -19.17 4.29
C THR A 70 -8.49 -19.52 4.58
N THR A 71 -7.95 -20.52 3.88
CA THR A 71 -6.54 -20.91 3.99
C THR A 71 -5.60 -19.71 3.76
N ALA A 72 -5.90 -18.87 2.78
CA ALA A 72 -5.13 -17.66 2.48
C ALA A 72 -5.17 -16.63 3.62
N MET A 73 -6.32 -16.48 4.30
CA MET A 73 -6.44 -15.59 5.46
C MET A 73 -5.70 -16.15 6.68
N LEU A 74 -5.77 -17.47 6.89
CA LEU A 74 -5.03 -18.15 7.96
C LEU A 74 -3.52 -18.06 7.74
N ASP A 75 -3.03 -18.22 6.50
CA ASP A 75 -1.61 -18.04 6.20
C ASP A 75 -1.13 -16.60 6.48
N ARG A 76 -1.94 -15.58 6.14
CA ARG A 76 -1.63 -14.17 6.44
C ARG A 76 -1.65 -13.86 7.93
N LEU A 77 -2.46 -14.58 8.71
CA LEU A 77 -2.60 -14.41 10.16
C LEU A 77 -1.48 -15.11 10.93
N ALA A 78 -0.97 -16.22 10.40
CA ALA A 78 0.01 -17.06 11.08
C ALA A 78 1.33 -16.30 11.27
N LEU A 79 1.89 -16.42 12.46
CA LEU A 79 3.23 -16.01 12.82
C LEU A 79 4.07 -17.23 13.22
N ASP A 80 5.34 -17.19 12.89
CA ASP A 80 6.39 -18.08 13.34
C ASP A 80 7.62 -17.24 13.69
N GLU A 81 8.67 -17.86 14.19
CA GLU A 81 9.91 -17.18 14.57
C GLU A 81 10.53 -16.40 13.39
N GLU A 82 10.50 -16.97 12.18
CA GLU A 82 11.05 -16.33 10.97
C GLU A 82 10.25 -15.08 10.59
N ARG A 83 8.91 -15.14 10.66
CA ARG A 83 8.04 -14.00 10.40
C ARG A 83 8.20 -12.90 11.45
N ILE A 84 8.37 -13.26 12.73
CA ILE A 84 8.64 -12.29 13.81
C ILE A 84 10.00 -11.63 13.61
N GLU A 85 11.04 -12.40 13.27
CA GLU A 85 12.35 -11.84 12.92
C GLU A 85 12.25 -10.95 11.66
N GLY A 86 11.41 -11.29 10.68
CA GLY A 86 11.09 -10.46 9.53
C GLY A 86 10.50 -9.11 9.95
N ILE A 87 9.57 -9.09 10.92
CA ILE A 87 8.99 -7.86 11.48
C ILE A 87 10.09 -7.02 12.15
N ALA A 88 10.95 -7.62 12.98
CA ALA A 88 12.02 -6.91 13.65
C ALA A 88 13.03 -6.29 12.65
N LYS A 89 13.41 -7.02 11.61
CA LYS A 89 14.22 -6.49 10.50
C LYS A 89 13.52 -5.36 9.74
N GLY A 90 12.20 -5.44 9.57
CA GLY A 90 11.40 -4.37 8.99
C GLY A 90 11.51 -3.07 9.80
N LEU A 91 11.42 -3.15 11.13
CA LEU A 91 11.61 -1.98 12.01
C LEU A 91 13.03 -1.39 11.87
N GLU A 92 14.05 -2.23 11.82
CA GLU A 92 15.45 -1.82 11.61
C GLU A 92 15.64 -1.15 10.25
N ALA A 93 15.04 -1.70 9.20
CA ALA A 93 15.08 -1.12 7.86
C ALA A 93 14.40 0.27 7.83
N VAL A 94 13.25 0.43 8.47
CA VAL A 94 12.57 1.74 8.58
C VAL A 94 13.40 2.71 9.43
N ALA A 95 14.04 2.26 10.51
CA ALA A 95 14.93 3.10 11.31
C ALA A 95 16.12 3.64 10.48
N ALA A 96 16.64 2.83 9.56
CA ALA A 96 17.76 3.21 8.68
C ALA A 96 17.36 4.20 7.56
N LEU A 97 16.07 4.36 7.26
CA LEU A 97 15.62 5.32 6.26
C LEU A 97 15.97 6.76 6.66
N LYS A 98 16.15 7.61 5.66
CA LYS A 98 16.26 9.04 5.90
C LYS A 98 14.94 9.58 6.48
N ASP A 99 15.02 10.37 7.54
CA ASP A 99 13.88 11.10 8.08
C ASP A 99 13.47 12.23 7.10
N PRO A 100 12.25 12.24 6.58
CA PRO A 100 11.83 13.27 5.63
C PRO A 100 11.43 14.60 6.30
N VAL A 101 11.19 14.60 7.62
CA VAL A 101 10.70 15.80 8.33
C VAL A 101 11.78 16.88 8.36
N GLY A 102 11.44 18.06 7.89
CA GLY A 102 12.36 19.18 7.82
C GLY A 102 13.14 19.30 6.50
N ASP A 103 13.01 18.33 5.59
CA ASP A 103 13.64 18.42 4.27
C ASP A 103 13.13 19.63 3.48
N ILE A 104 14.08 20.39 2.90
CA ILE A 104 13.78 21.53 2.05
C ILE A 104 13.54 21.03 0.62
N MET A 105 12.27 21.04 0.20
CA MET A 105 11.87 20.60 -1.13
C MET A 105 12.12 21.64 -2.23
N ALA A 106 12.07 22.93 -1.86
CA ALA A 106 12.35 24.06 -2.73
C ALA A 106 12.76 25.27 -1.91
N ASP A 107 13.65 26.10 -2.48
CA ASP A 107 14.17 27.34 -1.86
C ASP A 107 14.34 28.41 -2.94
N TRP A 108 13.76 29.59 -2.75
CA TRP A 108 13.85 30.69 -3.72
C TRP A 108 13.70 32.06 -3.08
N GLU A 109 14.27 33.07 -3.70
CA GLU A 109 14.10 34.47 -3.34
C GLU A 109 13.10 35.18 -4.27
N ARG A 110 12.41 36.17 -3.68
CA ARG A 110 11.53 37.05 -4.42
C ARG A 110 12.23 38.42 -4.67
N PRO A 111 11.81 39.15 -5.72
CA PRO A 111 12.39 40.47 -6.03
C PRO A 111 12.33 41.47 -4.85
N ASN A 112 11.39 41.31 -3.94
CA ASN A 112 11.26 42.15 -2.73
C ASN A 112 12.15 41.67 -1.57
N GLY A 113 13.02 40.66 -1.76
CA GLY A 113 13.95 40.14 -0.77
C GLY A 113 13.36 39.12 0.24
N LEU A 114 12.13 38.64 0.00
CA LEU A 114 11.60 37.51 0.77
C LEU A 114 12.25 36.21 0.29
N ARG A 115 12.83 35.43 1.23
CA ARG A 115 13.26 34.06 0.99
C ARG A 115 12.16 33.10 1.39
N ILE A 116 11.74 32.22 0.49
CA ILE A 116 10.66 31.26 0.67
C ILE A 116 11.22 29.86 0.54
N GLN A 117 10.95 29.03 1.56
CA GLN A 117 11.31 27.60 1.54
C GLN A 117 10.04 26.77 1.66
N ARG A 118 9.96 25.69 0.87
CA ARG A 118 8.96 24.66 1.04
C ARG A 118 9.58 23.49 1.80
N VAL A 119 9.10 23.24 3.00
CA VAL A 119 9.72 22.30 3.97
C VAL A 119 8.73 21.20 4.32
N ARG A 120 9.18 19.95 4.29
CA ARG A 120 8.37 18.78 4.66
C ARG A 120 7.94 18.82 6.11
N VAL A 121 6.70 18.46 6.37
CA VAL A 121 6.11 18.31 7.71
C VAL A 121 5.27 17.03 7.76
N PRO A 122 5.09 16.41 8.94
CA PRO A 122 4.17 15.27 9.09
C PRO A 122 2.75 15.61 8.66
N LEU A 123 1.98 14.60 8.27
CA LEU A 123 0.53 14.75 8.04
C LEU A 123 -0.22 15.02 9.35
N GLY A 124 0.19 14.37 10.44
CA GLY A 124 -0.41 14.51 11.76
C GLY A 124 -0.79 13.17 12.39
N VAL A 125 -2.07 12.81 12.38
CA VAL A 125 -2.57 11.54 12.92
C VAL A 125 -3.08 10.68 11.78
N ILE A 126 -2.56 9.46 11.66
CA ILE A 126 -2.90 8.51 10.60
C ILE A 126 -3.67 7.34 11.21
N GLY A 127 -4.87 7.06 10.70
CA GLY A 127 -5.63 5.87 11.03
C GLY A 127 -5.30 4.74 10.07
N VAL A 128 -4.97 3.55 10.59
CA VAL A 128 -4.74 2.37 9.76
C VAL A 128 -5.72 1.28 10.15
N ILE A 129 -6.56 0.87 9.19
CA ILE A 129 -7.57 -0.17 9.40
C ILE A 129 -7.17 -1.38 8.56
N TYR A 130 -6.91 -2.53 9.22
CA TYR A 130 -6.37 -3.70 8.55
C TYR A 130 -7.00 -5.01 9.00
N GLU A 131 -6.92 -6.04 8.13
CA GLU A 131 -7.51 -7.36 8.34
C GLU A 131 -6.44 -8.45 8.28
N SER A 132 -6.53 -9.46 9.15
CA SER A 132 -5.75 -10.72 9.13
C SER A 132 -4.24 -10.57 8.88
N ARG A 133 -3.64 -9.49 9.38
CA ARG A 133 -2.23 -9.16 9.14
C ARG A 133 -1.57 -8.55 10.37
N PRO A 134 -1.19 -9.34 11.39
CA PRO A 134 -0.63 -8.79 12.63
C PRO A 134 0.67 -7.99 12.41
N ASN A 135 1.49 -8.33 11.39
CA ASN A 135 2.68 -7.58 11.02
C ASN A 135 2.40 -6.11 10.67
N VAL A 136 1.22 -5.79 10.13
CA VAL A 136 0.84 -4.40 9.79
C VAL A 136 0.85 -3.50 11.02
N THR A 137 0.65 -4.05 12.22
CA THR A 137 0.80 -3.30 13.48
C THR A 137 2.18 -2.65 13.59
N ALA A 138 3.24 -3.41 13.31
CA ALA A 138 4.62 -2.92 13.34
C ALA A 138 4.93 -2.06 12.11
N ASP A 139 4.63 -2.54 10.92
CA ASP A 139 4.99 -1.87 9.67
C ASP A 139 4.36 -0.47 9.59
N ALA A 140 3.04 -0.37 9.85
CA ALA A 140 2.33 0.90 9.82
C ALA A 140 2.75 1.84 10.96
N GLY A 141 2.91 1.28 12.18
CA GLY A 141 3.39 2.05 13.33
C GLY A 141 4.77 2.67 13.07
N ALA A 142 5.69 1.87 12.53
CA ALA A 142 7.06 2.30 12.23
C ALA A 142 7.12 3.39 11.16
N LEU A 143 6.42 3.20 10.04
CA LEU A 143 6.39 4.18 8.94
C LEU A 143 5.77 5.51 9.39
N CYS A 144 4.68 5.47 10.16
CA CYS A 144 4.05 6.65 10.73
C CYS A 144 5.02 7.36 11.68
N LEU A 145 5.64 6.64 12.63
CA LEU A 145 6.59 7.21 13.59
C LEU A 145 7.79 7.83 12.89
N LYS A 146 8.40 7.14 11.92
CA LYS A 146 9.57 7.64 11.18
C LYS A 146 9.24 8.94 10.44
N ALA A 147 8.04 9.04 9.86
CA ALA A 147 7.54 10.25 9.20
C ALA A 147 7.03 11.32 10.18
N GLY A 148 7.17 11.13 11.50
CA GLY A 148 6.76 12.08 12.53
C GLY A 148 5.26 12.14 12.80
N ASN A 149 4.49 11.14 12.40
CA ASN A 149 3.05 11.04 12.61
C ASN A 149 2.72 10.16 13.82
N ALA A 150 1.61 10.48 14.50
CA ALA A 150 0.98 9.53 15.38
C ALA A 150 0.11 8.55 14.58
N ALA A 151 -0.01 7.31 15.06
CA ALA A 151 -0.79 6.26 14.43
C ALA A 151 -1.92 5.77 15.34
N ILE A 152 -3.12 5.59 14.79
CA ILE A 152 -4.23 4.87 15.41
C ILE A 152 -4.48 3.62 14.57
N LEU A 153 -4.11 2.47 15.13
CA LEU A 153 -4.16 1.17 14.47
C LEU A 153 -5.43 0.42 14.85
N ARG A 154 -6.15 -0.13 13.87
CA ARG A 154 -7.34 -0.94 14.09
C ARG A 154 -7.20 -2.25 13.30
N GLY A 155 -6.70 -3.28 13.98
CA GLY A 155 -6.61 -4.65 13.45
C GLY A 155 -7.97 -5.35 13.38
N GLY A 156 -8.07 -6.37 12.56
CA GLY A 156 -9.21 -7.27 12.52
C GLY A 156 -9.42 -8.00 13.87
N SER A 157 -10.63 -8.47 14.09
CA SER A 157 -10.96 -9.21 15.31
C SER A 157 -10.20 -10.53 15.43
N GLU A 158 -9.78 -11.07 14.31
CA GLU A 158 -9.04 -12.32 14.15
C GLU A 158 -7.55 -12.20 14.47
N SER A 159 -6.98 -11.00 14.48
CA SER A 159 -5.57 -10.75 14.82
C SER A 159 -5.41 -9.97 16.15
N PHE A 160 -6.43 -9.96 16.98
CA PHE A 160 -6.50 -9.10 18.14
C PHE A 160 -5.36 -9.33 19.12
N HIS A 161 -5.10 -10.59 19.51
CA HIS A 161 -4.06 -10.90 20.49
C HIS A 161 -2.66 -10.69 19.95
N SER A 162 -2.38 -11.16 18.74
CA SER A 162 -1.09 -10.95 18.08
C SER A 162 -0.78 -9.47 17.87
N SER A 163 -1.78 -8.69 17.43
CA SER A 163 -1.61 -7.24 17.23
C SER A 163 -1.31 -6.52 18.54
N HIS A 164 -1.92 -6.93 19.68
CA HIS A 164 -1.62 -6.34 20.99
C HIS A 164 -0.20 -6.71 21.45
N ALA A 165 0.22 -7.96 21.34
CA ALA A 165 1.56 -8.38 21.72
C ALA A 165 2.65 -7.63 20.93
N ILE A 166 2.45 -7.43 19.62
CA ILE A 166 3.36 -6.62 18.79
C ILE A 166 3.30 -5.14 19.20
N HIS A 167 2.11 -4.59 19.44
CA HIS A 167 1.93 -3.21 19.86
C HIS A 167 2.63 -2.91 21.19
N ASP A 168 2.55 -3.81 22.16
CA ASP A 168 3.21 -3.65 23.46
C ASP A 168 4.75 -3.50 23.26
N CYS A 169 5.35 -4.27 22.34
CA CYS A 169 6.76 -4.11 22.00
C CYS A 169 7.07 -2.73 21.40
N LEU A 170 6.15 -2.17 20.58
CA LEU A 170 6.33 -0.82 20.02
C LEU A 170 6.24 0.25 21.12
N VAL A 171 5.31 0.10 22.08
CA VAL A 171 5.15 1.01 23.22
C VAL A 171 6.40 1.00 24.10
N GLU A 172 6.98 -0.17 24.38
CA GLU A 172 8.24 -0.26 25.12
C GLU A 172 9.37 0.46 24.39
N GLY A 173 9.45 0.32 23.04
CA GLY A 173 10.42 1.03 22.22
C GLY A 173 10.25 2.55 22.30
N LEU A 174 9.00 3.05 22.25
CA LEU A 174 8.69 4.47 22.41
C LEU A 174 9.15 4.99 23.78
N SER A 175 8.78 4.29 24.84
CA SER A 175 9.15 4.63 26.23
C SER A 175 10.65 4.65 26.42
N ALA A 176 11.39 3.67 25.88
CA ALA A 176 12.85 3.59 25.96
C ALA A 176 13.54 4.78 25.29
N ALA A 177 12.93 5.35 24.24
CA ALA A 177 13.43 6.53 23.52
C ALA A 177 12.91 7.87 24.07
N GLY A 178 12.09 7.86 25.14
CA GLY A 178 11.48 9.06 25.71
C GLY A 178 10.42 9.70 24.80
N LEU A 179 9.82 8.93 23.89
CA LEU A 179 8.71 9.37 23.05
C LEU A 179 7.36 9.05 23.70
N PRO A 180 6.28 9.78 23.35
CA PRO A 180 4.97 9.49 23.91
C PRO A 180 4.49 8.06 23.55
N GLU A 181 4.09 7.28 24.53
CA GLU A 181 3.52 5.94 24.32
C GLU A 181 2.27 5.97 23.41
N ALA A 182 1.47 7.04 23.48
CA ALA A 182 0.31 7.25 22.63
C ALA A 182 0.65 7.72 21.19
N ALA A 183 1.94 7.75 20.83
CA ALA A 183 2.37 7.97 19.45
C ALA A 183 1.93 6.86 18.49
N ILE A 184 1.87 5.63 19.00
CA ILE A 184 1.29 4.48 18.29
C ILE A 184 0.25 3.88 19.23
N GLN A 185 -1.03 3.93 18.84
CA GLN A 185 -2.12 3.38 19.61
C GLN A 185 -2.80 2.25 18.83
N LEU A 186 -3.12 1.17 19.50
CA LEU A 186 -3.99 0.13 18.99
C LEU A 186 -5.38 0.31 19.62
N VAL A 187 -6.44 0.33 18.78
CA VAL A 187 -7.83 0.45 19.26
C VAL A 187 -8.16 -0.72 20.20
N PRO A 188 -8.45 -0.46 21.48
CA PRO A 188 -8.52 -1.50 22.49
C PRO A 188 -9.87 -2.24 22.54
N THR A 189 -10.60 -2.27 21.41
CA THR A 189 -11.90 -2.96 21.30
C THR A 189 -12.06 -3.67 19.97
N ARG A 190 -12.77 -4.81 20.00
CA ARG A 190 -13.20 -5.52 18.79
C ARG A 190 -14.47 -4.95 18.16
N ASP A 191 -15.13 -3.99 18.83
CA ASP A 191 -16.37 -3.42 18.34
C ASP A 191 -16.16 -2.70 17.00
N ARG A 192 -17.00 -3.03 16.02
CA ARG A 192 -16.97 -2.41 14.69
C ARG A 192 -17.42 -0.95 14.69
N ALA A 193 -18.10 -0.49 15.75
CA ALA A 193 -18.45 0.91 15.91
C ALA A 193 -17.22 1.82 15.97
N ALA A 194 -16.09 1.33 16.53
CA ALA A 194 -14.83 2.06 16.54
C ALA A 194 -14.32 2.42 15.13
N VAL A 195 -14.53 1.54 14.15
CA VAL A 195 -14.23 1.84 12.73
C VAL A 195 -15.08 3.01 12.25
N GLY A 196 -16.37 3.02 12.56
CA GLY A 196 -17.27 4.13 12.22
C GLY A 196 -16.81 5.46 12.81
N GLU A 197 -16.30 5.47 14.05
CA GLU A 197 -15.72 6.69 14.68
C GLU A 197 -14.47 7.16 13.93
N MET A 198 -13.57 6.23 13.55
CA MET A 198 -12.39 6.58 12.73
C MET A 198 -12.81 7.17 11.39
N LEU A 199 -13.78 6.55 10.68
CA LEU A 199 -14.27 7.05 9.40
C LEU A 199 -14.88 8.45 9.51
N ARG A 200 -15.48 8.80 10.66
CA ARG A 200 -15.97 10.15 10.95
C ARG A 200 -14.85 11.17 11.28
N GLY A 201 -13.59 10.70 11.44
CA GLY A 201 -12.43 11.56 11.66
C GLY A 201 -12.18 11.96 13.12
N LEU A 202 -12.79 11.28 14.10
CA LEU A 202 -12.59 11.50 15.54
C LEU A 202 -12.71 12.98 15.96
N GLY A 203 -13.73 13.68 15.45
CA GLY A 203 -13.93 15.09 15.74
C GLY A 203 -12.82 16.01 15.19
N GLY A 204 -12.24 15.68 14.05
CA GLY A 204 -11.13 16.41 13.40
C GLY A 204 -9.75 16.08 13.96
N ARG A 205 -9.61 15.00 14.73
CA ARG A 205 -8.33 14.57 15.30
C ARG A 205 -7.60 13.54 14.45
N LEU A 206 -8.22 13.04 13.39
CA LEU A 206 -7.64 12.10 12.41
C LEU A 206 -7.48 12.82 11.07
N ASP A 207 -6.30 12.75 10.48
CA ASP A 207 -5.98 13.50 9.25
C ASP A 207 -6.10 12.66 7.97
N VAL A 208 -5.75 11.37 8.05
CA VAL A 208 -5.75 10.43 6.91
C VAL A 208 -6.11 9.03 7.40
N ILE A 209 -6.79 8.25 6.56
CA ILE A 209 -7.03 6.82 6.77
C ILE A 209 -6.34 6.01 5.68
N VAL A 210 -5.72 4.90 6.09
CA VAL A 210 -5.13 3.89 5.19
C VAL A 210 -5.78 2.54 5.47
N PRO A 211 -6.65 2.04 4.59
CA PRO A 211 -7.19 0.69 4.72
C PRO A 211 -6.22 -0.35 4.16
N ARG A 212 -6.14 -1.51 4.82
CA ARG A 212 -5.31 -2.67 4.44
C ARG A 212 -6.10 -3.97 4.59
N GLY A 213 -6.91 -4.33 3.63
CA GLY A 213 -7.78 -5.51 3.72
C GLY A 213 -8.37 -5.89 2.37
N GLY A 214 -9.42 -6.70 2.41
CA GLY A 214 -10.16 -7.08 1.22
C GLY A 214 -11.01 -5.94 0.66
N ARG A 215 -11.51 -6.13 -0.57
CA ARG A 215 -12.34 -5.16 -1.32
C ARG A 215 -13.47 -4.55 -0.48
N GLY A 216 -14.19 -5.35 0.30
CA GLY A 216 -15.33 -4.85 1.09
C GLY A 216 -14.93 -3.85 2.18
N LEU A 217 -13.74 -4.01 2.82
CA LEU A 217 -13.22 -3.02 3.76
C LEU A 217 -12.84 -1.73 3.02
N ILE A 218 -12.11 -1.84 1.93
CA ILE A 218 -11.60 -0.68 1.18
C ILE A 218 -12.77 0.12 0.60
N GLU A 219 -13.75 -0.53 -0.01
CA GLU A 219 -14.96 0.10 -0.54
C GLU A 219 -15.75 0.84 0.56
N ARG A 220 -15.91 0.19 1.72
CA ARG A 220 -16.55 0.83 2.87
C ARG A 220 -15.80 2.08 3.31
N VAL A 221 -14.46 2.00 3.44
CA VAL A 221 -13.64 3.15 3.85
C VAL A 221 -13.74 4.27 2.82
N GLN A 222 -13.64 3.98 1.53
CA GLN A 222 -13.74 4.99 0.48
C GLN A 222 -15.12 5.66 0.42
N THR A 223 -16.19 4.91 0.73
CA THR A 223 -17.58 5.42 0.68
C THR A 223 -17.96 6.21 1.93
N GLU A 224 -17.53 5.75 3.13
CA GLU A 224 -17.99 6.29 4.40
C GLU A 224 -17.02 7.31 5.03
N ALA A 225 -15.74 7.33 4.63
CA ALA A 225 -14.74 8.18 5.24
C ALA A 225 -15.02 9.67 4.98
N ARG A 226 -14.89 10.47 6.04
CA ARG A 226 -14.98 11.94 6.02
C ARG A 226 -13.61 12.61 6.13
N VAL A 227 -12.56 11.83 6.03
CA VAL A 227 -11.15 12.27 6.00
C VAL A 227 -10.50 11.71 4.73
N PRO A 228 -9.41 12.29 4.25
CA PRO A 228 -8.65 11.76 3.12
C PRO A 228 -8.29 10.27 3.31
N VAL A 229 -8.29 9.52 2.21
CA VAL A 229 -7.97 8.09 2.21
C VAL A 229 -6.84 7.82 1.21
N PHE A 230 -5.80 7.09 1.65
CA PHE A 230 -4.80 6.51 0.76
C PHE A 230 -5.12 5.04 0.56
N ALA A 231 -5.64 4.71 -0.61
CA ALA A 231 -6.05 3.35 -0.94
C ALA A 231 -6.04 3.10 -2.45
N HIS A 232 -6.08 1.83 -2.82
CA HIS A 232 -6.60 1.33 -4.08
C HIS A 232 -7.71 0.32 -3.77
N LEU A 233 -8.68 0.19 -4.68
CA LEU A 233 -9.76 -0.77 -4.52
C LEU A 233 -9.38 -2.11 -5.11
N ASP A 234 -8.92 -2.10 -6.36
CA ASP A 234 -8.52 -3.26 -7.15
C ASP A 234 -7.17 -2.99 -7.81
N GLY A 235 -6.41 -4.05 -8.11
CA GLY A 235 -5.16 -4.02 -8.86
C GLY A 235 -5.32 -4.64 -10.25
N VAL A 236 -6.18 -4.10 -11.12
CA VAL A 236 -6.29 -4.54 -12.52
C VAL A 236 -5.12 -3.97 -13.32
N CYS A 237 -4.00 -4.71 -13.29
CA CYS A 237 -2.75 -4.32 -13.92
C CYS A 237 -2.61 -4.91 -15.32
N HIS A 238 -2.00 -4.16 -16.26
CA HIS A 238 -1.82 -4.58 -17.63
C HIS A 238 -0.35 -4.70 -18.03
N VAL A 239 -0.08 -5.63 -18.96
CA VAL A 239 1.17 -5.65 -19.72
C VAL A 239 0.82 -5.53 -21.21
N TYR A 240 1.23 -4.43 -21.85
CA TYR A 240 1.11 -4.25 -23.29
C TYR A 240 2.39 -4.70 -23.99
N VAL A 241 2.26 -5.67 -24.89
CA VAL A 241 3.32 -6.17 -25.77
C VAL A 241 3.20 -5.46 -27.13
N ASP A 242 4.08 -4.51 -27.37
CA ASP A 242 4.10 -3.69 -28.57
C ASP A 242 4.63 -4.43 -29.81
N GLY A 243 4.32 -3.93 -31.00
CA GLY A 243 4.77 -4.49 -32.26
C GLY A 243 6.30 -4.59 -32.44
N ALA A 244 7.06 -3.75 -31.70
CA ALA A 244 8.51 -3.77 -31.66
C ALA A 244 9.10 -4.45 -30.41
N ALA A 245 8.31 -5.26 -29.70
CA ALA A 245 8.79 -6.00 -28.54
C ALA A 245 9.74 -7.13 -28.95
N ASP A 246 10.76 -7.38 -28.12
CA ASP A 246 11.52 -8.62 -28.17
C ASP A 246 10.68 -9.77 -27.59
N LEU A 247 10.60 -10.89 -28.29
CA LEU A 247 9.74 -12.01 -27.90
C LEU A 247 10.13 -12.63 -26.55
N ASP A 248 11.41 -12.87 -26.32
CA ASP A 248 11.88 -13.53 -25.11
C ASP A 248 11.66 -12.62 -23.89
N MET A 249 11.99 -11.33 -24.05
CA MET A 249 11.71 -10.31 -23.03
C MET A 249 10.21 -10.21 -22.72
N ALA A 250 9.35 -10.15 -23.74
CA ALA A 250 7.91 -10.04 -23.56
C ALA A 250 7.33 -11.26 -22.83
N ARG A 251 7.72 -12.48 -23.27
CA ARG A 251 7.33 -13.72 -22.60
C ARG A 251 7.76 -13.74 -21.13
N ASP A 252 9.00 -13.43 -20.86
CA ASP A 252 9.56 -13.53 -19.50
C ASP A 252 8.94 -12.48 -18.57
N ILE A 253 8.70 -11.25 -19.05
CA ILE A 253 8.01 -10.19 -18.29
C ILE A 253 6.57 -10.59 -18.01
N VAL A 254 5.80 -11.06 -19.00
CA VAL A 254 4.40 -11.46 -18.84
C VAL A 254 4.27 -12.61 -17.85
N VAL A 255 5.08 -13.66 -18.00
CA VAL A 255 5.07 -14.81 -17.10
C VAL A 255 5.45 -14.38 -15.68
N ASN A 256 6.46 -13.55 -15.52
CA ASN A 256 6.84 -13.04 -14.20
C ASN A 256 5.74 -12.14 -13.62
N ALA A 257 5.18 -11.22 -14.39
CA ALA A 257 4.15 -10.29 -13.96
C ALA A 257 2.90 -11.00 -13.43
N LYS A 258 2.53 -12.16 -14.00
CA LYS A 258 1.39 -12.95 -13.51
C LYS A 258 1.80 -14.01 -12.48
N MET A 259 2.80 -14.82 -12.78
CA MET A 259 3.02 -16.11 -12.10
C MET A 259 4.04 -16.07 -10.95
N ARG A 260 4.82 -14.99 -10.79
CA ARG A 260 5.71 -14.86 -9.64
C ARG A 260 4.93 -14.88 -8.32
N ARG A 261 3.83 -14.14 -8.26
CA ARG A 261 2.94 -14.08 -7.10
C ARG A 261 1.56 -13.58 -7.54
N THR A 262 0.61 -14.49 -7.67
CA THR A 262 -0.72 -14.21 -8.24
C THR A 262 -1.62 -13.37 -7.33
N GLY A 263 -1.50 -13.51 -6.01
CA GLY A 263 -2.39 -12.92 -5.01
C GLY A 263 -1.98 -11.53 -4.50
N ILE A 264 -1.28 -10.72 -5.31
CA ILE A 264 -0.90 -9.34 -4.98
C ILE A 264 -1.45 -8.37 -6.02
N CYS A 265 -1.74 -7.14 -5.60
CA CYS A 265 -2.32 -6.09 -6.45
C CYS A 265 -1.44 -5.65 -7.63
N GLY A 266 -0.13 -5.92 -7.59
CA GLY A 266 0.80 -5.69 -8.72
C GLY A 266 0.87 -6.85 -9.71
N SER A 267 0.09 -7.93 -9.52
CA SER A 267 0.00 -9.02 -10.49
C SER A 267 -0.70 -8.54 -11.76
N ALA A 268 -0.19 -8.92 -12.94
CA ALA A 268 -0.88 -8.62 -14.18
C ALA A 268 -2.19 -9.41 -14.28
N GLU A 269 -3.27 -8.74 -14.62
CA GLU A 269 -4.58 -9.35 -14.81
C GLU A 269 -4.97 -9.38 -16.29
N THR A 270 -4.39 -8.48 -17.10
CA THR A 270 -4.62 -8.42 -18.55
C THR A 270 -3.31 -8.24 -19.32
N VAL A 271 -3.17 -8.99 -20.42
CA VAL A 271 -2.12 -8.80 -21.44
C VAL A 271 -2.77 -8.27 -22.71
N LEU A 272 -2.24 -7.17 -23.21
CA LEU A 272 -2.61 -6.60 -24.50
C LEU A 272 -1.48 -6.89 -25.49
N VAL A 273 -1.77 -7.53 -26.61
CA VAL A 273 -0.76 -7.88 -27.64
C VAL A 273 -1.05 -7.07 -28.90
N ASP A 274 -0.05 -6.36 -29.41
CA ASP A 274 -0.19 -5.64 -30.65
C ASP A 274 -0.43 -6.60 -31.82
N ARG A 275 -1.40 -6.27 -32.67
CA ARG A 275 -1.71 -7.05 -33.88
C ARG A 275 -0.50 -7.20 -34.78
N ALA A 276 0.42 -6.24 -34.79
CA ALA A 276 1.64 -6.30 -35.61
C ALA A 276 2.58 -7.45 -35.21
N CYS A 277 2.61 -7.84 -33.94
CA CYS A 277 3.43 -8.94 -33.43
C CYS A 277 2.61 -10.20 -33.02
N ALA A 278 1.29 -10.13 -33.08
CA ALA A 278 0.42 -11.24 -32.60
C ALA A 278 0.79 -12.60 -33.23
N GLY A 279 1.08 -12.65 -34.54
CA GLY A 279 1.45 -13.87 -35.24
C GLY A 279 2.75 -14.54 -34.73
N THR A 280 3.60 -13.83 -34.03
CA THR A 280 4.89 -14.33 -33.53
C THR A 280 4.96 -14.43 -32.00
N HIS A 281 4.25 -13.53 -31.28
CA HIS A 281 4.36 -13.38 -29.83
C HIS A 281 3.23 -14.08 -29.07
N LEU A 282 2.01 -14.07 -29.62
CA LEU A 282 0.82 -14.49 -28.90
C LEU A 282 0.92 -15.95 -28.41
N ARG A 283 1.18 -16.89 -29.35
CA ARG A 283 1.27 -18.31 -29.03
C ARG A 283 2.38 -18.63 -28.01
N PRO A 284 3.65 -18.18 -28.17
CA PRO A 284 4.71 -18.47 -27.20
C PRO A 284 4.42 -17.92 -25.80
N ILE A 285 3.79 -16.76 -25.68
CA ILE A 285 3.40 -16.17 -24.38
C ILE A 285 2.33 -17.01 -23.72
N ILE A 286 1.28 -17.37 -24.46
CA ILE A 286 0.17 -18.19 -23.92
C ILE A 286 0.67 -19.57 -23.49
N GLU A 287 1.48 -20.25 -24.32
CA GLU A 287 2.03 -21.57 -24.00
C GLU A 287 2.91 -21.52 -22.74
N ALA A 288 3.67 -20.45 -22.55
CA ALA A 288 4.49 -20.26 -21.36
C ALA A 288 3.63 -20.03 -20.07
N LEU A 289 2.51 -19.31 -20.18
CA LEU A 289 1.55 -19.14 -19.08
C LEU A 289 0.86 -20.45 -18.73
N LEU A 290 0.34 -21.18 -19.74
CA LEU A 290 -0.29 -22.50 -19.56
C LEU A 290 0.67 -23.51 -18.94
N ALA A 291 1.93 -23.51 -19.35
CA ALA A 291 2.98 -24.38 -18.79
C ALA A 291 3.25 -24.11 -17.30
N LYS A 292 2.92 -22.91 -16.79
CA LYS A 292 2.97 -22.56 -15.37
C LYS A 292 1.67 -22.82 -14.62
N GLY A 293 0.66 -23.36 -15.30
CA GLY A 293 -0.66 -23.64 -14.71
C GLY A 293 -1.58 -22.41 -14.66
N CYS A 294 -1.32 -21.40 -15.48
CA CYS A 294 -2.21 -20.24 -15.59
C CYS A 294 -3.37 -20.54 -16.53
N GLU A 295 -4.61 -20.28 -16.10
CA GLU A 295 -5.77 -20.22 -16.98
C GLU A 295 -5.70 -18.96 -17.84
N VAL A 296 -5.90 -19.12 -19.15
CA VAL A 296 -5.88 -17.98 -20.09
C VAL A 296 -7.28 -17.79 -20.66
N ARG A 297 -7.82 -16.57 -20.54
CA ARG A 297 -9.06 -16.14 -21.17
C ARG A 297 -8.75 -15.16 -22.28
N GLY A 298 -9.32 -15.35 -23.46
CA GLY A 298 -8.95 -14.56 -24.63
C GLY A 298 -10.11 -14.11 -25.48
N ASP A 299 -9.88 -13.03 -26.25
CA ASP A 299 -10.77 -12.66 -27.32
C ASP A 299 -10.79 -13.69 -28.46
N ASP A 300 -11.62 -13.51 -29.47
CA ASP A 300 -11.74 -14.44 -30.60
C ASP A 300 -10.42 -14.66 -31.34
N THR A 301 -9.54 -13.64 -31.40
CA THR A 301 -8.23 -13.74 -32.06
C THR A 301 -7.30 -14.65 -31.25
N VAL A 302 -7.28 -14.48 -29.94
CA VAL A 302 -6.51 -15.32 -29.00
C VAL A 302 -6.96 -16.80 -29.08
N ARG A 303 -8.27 -17.03 -29.04
CA ARG A 303 -8.86 -18.38 -29.09
C ARG A 303 -8.63 -19.08 -30.44
N ALA A 304 -8.66 -18.31 -31.53
CA ALA A 304 -8.34 -18.86 -32.86
C ALA A 304 -6.87 -19.30 -32.95
N GLU A 305 -5.96 -18.61 -32.26
CA GLU A 305 -4.53 -18.91 -32.26
C GLU A 305 -4.20 -20.08 -31.31
N VAL A 306 -4.81 -20.12 -30.11
CA VAL A 306 -4.57 -21.16 -29.09
C VAL A 306 -5.91 -21.68 -28.54
N SER A 307 -6.30 -22.86 -28.96
CA SER A 307 -7.59 -23.48 -28.61
C SER A 307 -7.73 -23.88 -27.14
N ALA A 308 -6.65 -23.83 -26.36
CA ALA A 308 -6.67 -24.05 -24.91
C ALA A 308 -7.06 -22.77 -24.12
N ALA A 309 -7.15 -21.61 -24.77
CA ALA A 309 -7.64 -20.40 -24.16
C ALA A 309 -9.18 -20.41 -24.08
N GLU A 310 -9.70 -20.05 -22.92
CA GLU A 310 -11.15 -19.91 -22.71
C GLU A 310 -11.65 -18.57 -23.26
N GLU A 311 -12.97 -18.41 -23.36
CA GLU A 311 -13.58 -17.17 -23.82
C GLU A 311 -13.54 -16.10 -22.74
N ALA A 312 -12.97 -14.95 -23.05
CA ALA A 312 -13.03 -13.78 -22.19
C ALA A 312 -14.38 -13.07 -22.39
N SER A 313 -15.05 -12.77 -21.29
CA SER A 313 -16.25 -11.92 -21.23
C SER A 313 -15.85 -10.46 -21.05
N GLU A 314 -16.82 -9.52 -21.14
CA GLU A 314 -16.55 -8.10 -20.84
C GLU A 314 -16.13 -7.89 -19.37
N ASP A 315 -16.65 -8.70 -18.45
CA ASP A 315 -16.32 -8.61 -17.02
C ASP A 315 -14.87 -9.01 -16.72
N ASP A 316 -14.26 -9.88 -17.54
CA ASP A 316 -12.87 -10.30 -17.38
C ASP A 316 -11.90 -9.12 -17.50
N TRP A 317 -12.22 -8.10 -18.30
CA TRP A 317 -11.39 -6.91 -18.45
C TRP A 317 -11.37 -6.00 -17.22
N TYR A 318 -12.39 -6.09 -16.35
CA TYR A 318 -12.48 -5.35 -15.08
C TYR A 318 -12.04 -6.16 -13.87
N THR A 319 -11.67 -7.44 -14.07
CA THR A 319 -11.49 -8.38 -12.96
C THR A 319 -10.06 -8.41 -12.45
N GLU A 320 -9.88 -8.17 -11.15
CA GLU A 320 -8.70 -8.57 -10.39
C GLU A 320 -8.91 -10.01 -9.92
N TYR A 321 -8.30 -10.98 -10.61
CA TYR A 321 -8.50 -12.42 -10.30
C TYR A 321 -7.84 -12.82 -8.98
N LEU A 322 -6.68 -12.25 -8.66
CA LEU A 322 -5.84 -12.66 -7.51
C LEU A 322 -5.51 -14.16 -7.51
N ASP A 323 -5.53 -14.78 -8.68
CA ASP A 323 -5.31 -16.21 -8.91
C ASP A 323 -4.50 -16.41 -10.20
N ALA A 324 -4.16 -17.66 -10.50
CA ALA A 324 -3.48 -18.05 -11.74
C ALA A 324 -4.42 -18.02 -12.96
N ILE A 325 -5.06 -16.86 -13.18
CA ILE A 325 -5.96 -16.57 -14.30
C ILE A 325 -5.55 -15.23 -14.91
N ILE A 326 -5.51 -15.14 -16.25
CA ILE A 326 -5.16 -13.91 -16.95
C ILE A 326 -6.03 -13.73 -18.20
N ALA A 327 -6.47 -12.49 -18.47
CA ALA A 327 -7.14 -12.14 -19.71
C ALA A 327 -6.13 -11.68 -20.77
N ILE A 328 -6.33 -12.05 -22.05
CA ILE A 328 -5.46 -11.63 -23.16
C ILE A 328 -6.30 -11.09 -24.31
N LYS A 329 -5.91 -9.94 -24.86
CA LYS A 329 -6.59 -9.29 -25.97
C LYS A 329 -5.59 -8.81 -27.02
N VAL A 330 -5.97 -8.92 -28.30
CA VAL A 330 -5.21 -8.34 -29.41
C VAL A 330 -5.73 -6.93 -29.71
N VAL A 331 -4.84 -5.96 -29.73
CA VAL A 331 -5.13 -4.53 -29.95
C VAL A 331 -4.40 -3.96 -31.19
N ASN A 332 -4.89 -2.86 -31.75
CA ASN A 332 -4.30 -2.22 -32.92
C ASN A 332 -3.38 -1.06 -32.50
N GLY A 333 -2.21 -1.39 -31.99
CA GLY A 333 -1.19 -0.42 -31.60
C GLY A 333 -1.39 0.18 -30.20
N VAL A 334 -0.42 0.96 -29.79
CA VAL A 334 -0.31 1.57 -28.46
C VAL A 334 -1.52 2.45 -28.09
N SER A 335 -2.17 3.11 -29.07
CA SER A 335 -3.31 3.99 -28.77
C SER A 335 -4.53 3.20 -28.28
N GLU A 336 -4.85 2.05 -28.93
CA GLU A 336 -5.94 1.18 -28.47
C GLU A 336 -5.60 0.51 -27.11
N ALA A 337 -4.32 0.19 -26.89
CA ALA A 337 -3.87 -0.31 -25.59
C ALA A 337 -4.10 0.73 -24.48
N ILE A 338 -3.75 2.00 -24.71
CA ILE A 338 -3.98 3.10 -23.77
C ILE A 338 -5.48 3.31 -23.51
N GLU A 339 -6.31 3.28 -24.57
CA GLU A 339 -7.77 3.37 -24.43
C GLU A 339 -8.35 2.23 -23.61
N HIS A 340 -7.87 0.99 -23.84
CA HIS A 340 -8.28 -0.19 -23.06
C HIS A 340 -7.91 -0.03 -21.59
N ILE A 341 -6.66 0.32 -21.29
CA ILE A 341 -6.19 0.56 -19.91
C ILE A 341 -7.00 1.68 -19.24
N GLY A 342 -7.26 2.77 -19.96
CA GLY A 342 -8.07 3.88 -19.46
C GLY A 342 -9.53 3.51 -19.14
N LYS A 343 -10.09 2.53 -19.87
CA LYS A 343 -11.47 2.05 -19.67
C LYS A 343 -11.58 1.00 -18.56
N TYR A 344 -10.67 0.04 -18.51
CA TYR A 344 -10.79 -1.16 -17.69
C TYR A 344 -9.83 -1.20 -16.50
N GLY A 345 -8.72 -0.46 -16.58
CA GLY A 345 -7.69 -0.44 -15.55
C GLY A 345 -8.12 0.23 -14.25
N SER A 346 -7.44 -0.11 -13.19
CA SER A 346 -7.64 0.42 -11.84
C SER A 346 -6.75 1.60 -11.49
N HIS A 347 -5.98 2.12 -12.43
CA HIS A 347 -4.94 3.14 -12.23
C HIS A 347 -3.82 2.69 -11.27
N HIS A 348 -3.60 1.39 -11.14
CA HIS A 348 -2.60 0.84 -10.23
C HIS A 348 -1.22 0.77 -10.90
N THR A 349 -0.99 -0.23 -11.75
CA THR A 349 0.31 -0.47 -12.38
C THR A 349 0.13 -1.02 -13.78
N ASP A 350 0.72 -0.37 -14.78
CA ASP A 350 0.67 -0.82 -16.15
C ASP A 350 2.06 -0.78 -16.79
N ALA A 351 2.35 -1.74 -17.66
CA ALA A 351 3.65 -1.90 -18.29
C ALA A 351 3.53 -2.00 -19.80
N ILE A 352 4.55 -1.48 -20.50
CA ILE A 352 4.78 -1.71 -21.94
C ILE A 352 6.08 -2.49 -22.13
N VAL A 353 6.07 -3.43 -23.07
CA VAL A 353 7.28 -4.09 -23.56
C VAL A 353 7.51 -3.66 -25.00
N THR A 354 8.59 -2.96 -25.28
CA THR A 354 8.94 -2.46 -26.62
C THR A 354 10.41 -2.07 -26.72
N SER A 355 10.98 -2.14 -27.94
CA SER A 355 12.27 -1.55 -28.29
C SER A 355 12.13 -0.19 -28.98
N ASP A 356 10.91 0.27 -29.28
CA ASP A 356 10.67 1.61 -29.85
C ASP A 356 10.50 2.66 -28.75
N GLU A 357 11.51 3.50 -28.56
CA GLU A 357 11.53 4.56 -27.56
C GLU A 357 10.36 5.55 -27.71
N LYS A 358 9.90 5.83 -28.93
CA LYS A 358 8.79 6.77 -29.14
C LYS A 358 7.48 6.20 -28.67
N THR A 359 7.24 4.92 -28.91
CA THR A 359 6.06 4.21 -28.44
C THR A 359 6.11 4.06 -26.90
N ALA A 360 7.31 3.78 -26.34
CA ALA A 360 7.51 3.74 -24.90
C ALA A 360 7.17 5.08 -24.23
N GLU A 361 7.73 6.19 -24.72
CA GLU A 361 7.48 7.54 -24.21
C GLU A 361 6.00 7.94 -24.33
N LYS A 362 5.34 7.57 -25.43
CA LYS A 362 3.89 7.80 -25.58
C LYS A 362 3.11 7.06 -24.50
N PHE A 363 3.41 5.78 -24.28
CA PHE A 363 2.74 4.97 -23.25
C PHE A 363 2.99 5.53 -21.84
N LEU A 364 4.25 5.82 -21.50
CA LEU A 364 4.65 6.36 -20.19
C LEU A 364 3.96 7.69 -19.87
N ASN A 365 3.71 8.53 -20.89
CA ASN A 365 3.11 9.85 -20.71
C ASN A 365 1.57 9.83 -20.74
N GLU A 366 0.95 8.92 -21.50
CA GLU A 366 -0.50 8.95 -21.74
C GLU A 366 -1.28 7.97 -20.82
N VAL A 367 -0.62 6.92 -20.30
CA VAL A 367 -1.26 6.03 -19.32
C VAL A 367 -1.31 6.71 -17.94
N ASP A 368 -2.53 6.89 -17.42
CA ASP A 368 -2.75 7.54 -16.13
C ASP A 368 -2.85 6.50 -15.01
N SER A 369 -1.74 5.85 -14.69
CA SER A 369 -1.62 4.92 -13.56
C SER A 369 -0.61 5.42 -12.53
N ALA A 370 -0.71 4.91 -11.30
CA ALA A 370 0.19 5.29 -10.22
C ALA A 370 1.64 4.86 -10.52
N ILE A 371 1.78 3.74 -11.21
CA ILE A 371 3.07 3.19 -11.66
C ILE A 371 2.94 2.82 -13.13
N VAL A 372 3.82 3.35 -13.97
CA VAL A 372 3.90 3.02 -15.40
C VAL A 372 5.32 2.55 -15.70
N LEU A 373 5.45 1.38 -16.30
CA LEU A 373 6.74 0.69 -16.47
C LEU A 373 7.07 0.47 -17.95
N HIS A 374 8.34 0.58 -18.29
CA HIS A 374 8.89 0.22 -19.60
C HIS A 374 9.87 -0.95 -19.42
N ASN A 375 9.63 -2.05 -20.12
CA ASN A 375 10.46 -3.25 -20.12
C ASN A 375 10.74 -3.82 -18.72
N ALA A 376 9.73 -3.77 -17.86
CA ALA A 376 9.81 -4.31 -16.50
C ALA A 376 8.48 -4.95 -16.10
N SER A 377 8.56 -5.95 -15.22
CA SER A 377 7.40 -6.65 -14.67
C SER A 377 6.60 -5.76 -13.73
N THR A 378 5.27 -5.85 -13.78
CA THR A 378 4.38 -5.17 -12.83
C THR A 378 4.61 -5.59 -11.36
N GLN A 379 5.29 -6.72 -11.13
CA GLN A 379 5.68 -7.20 -9.81
C GLN A 379 6.71 -6.31 -9.09
N PHE A 380 7.34 -5.37 -9.80
CA PHE A 380 8.18 -4.32 -9.19
C PHE A 380 7.38 -3.20 -8.52
N ALA A 381 6.05 -3.21 -8.61
CA ALA A 381 5.17 -2.27 -7.91
C ALA A 381 5.18 -2.55 -6.40
N ASP A 382 6.27 -2.18 -5.73
CA ASP A 382 6.55 -2.45 -4.33
C ASP A 382 7.51 -1.38 -3.78
N GLY A 383 7.23 -0.86 -2.58
CA GLY A 383 8.04 0.19 -1.97
C GLY A 383 9.47 -0.26 -1.64
N GLY A 384 9.68 -1.54 -1.33
CA GLY A 384 11.02 -2.10 -1.13
C GLY A 384 11.83 -2.12 -2.42
N GLU A 385 11.22 -2.58 -3.53
CA GLU A 385 11.84 -2.59 -4.86
C GLU A 385 12.16 -1.18 -5.38
N PHE A 386 11.34 -0.18 -4.99
CA PHE A 386 11.58 1.22 -5.34
C PHE A 386 12.60 1.94 -4.44
N GLY A 387 13.23 1.20 -3.52
CA GLY A 387 14.22 1.76 -2.59
C GLY A 387 13.63 2.64 -1.50
N MET A 388 12.31 2.55 -1.26
CA MET A 388 11.60 3.30 -0.21
C MET A 388 11.65 2.56 1.15
N GLY A 389 12.29 1.39 1.19
CA GLY A 389 12.48 0.54 2.37
C GLY A 389 11.24 -0.27 2.76
N ALA A 390 10.10 0.37 2.85
CA ALA A 390 8.80 -0.24 3.12
C ALA A 390 7.67 0.68 2.66
N GLU A 391 6.44 0.14 2.59
CA GLU A 391 5.24 0.90 2.28
C GLU A 391 4.09 0.53 3.23
N ILE A 392 3.25 1.50 3.54
CA ILE A 392 2.01 1.26 4.29
C ILE A 392 0.89 0.74 3.37
N GLY A 393 1.07 0.85 2.08
CA GLY A 393 0.17 0.43 1.00
C GLY A 393 0.46 1.20 -0.29
N ILE A 394 -0.29 0.86 -1.35
CA ILE A 394 -0.24 1.58 -2.63
C ILE A 394 -1.51 2.42 -2.77
N ALA A 395 -1.39 3.66 -3.21
CA ALA A 395 -2.51 4.55 -3.44
C ALA A 395 -2.64 4.86 -4.94
N THR A 396 -3.85 4.71 -5.48
CA THR A 396 -4.14 5.01 -6.90
C THR A 396 -4.80 6.37 -7.11
N GLY A 397 -5.28 6.99 -6.02
CA GLY A 397 -5.87 8.32 -6.05
C GLY A 397 -4.89 9.41 -6.48
N ARG A 398 -5.41 10.51 -7.04
CA ARG A 398 -4.60 11.66 -7.51
C ARG A 398 -4.25 12.66 -6.39
N PHE A 399 -4.11 12.18 -5.17
CA PHE A 399 -3.62 12.98 -4.05
C PHE A 399 -2.07 13.05 -4.09
N HIS A 400 -1.45 13.78 -3.15
CA HIS A 400 0.01 13.91 -3.11
C HIS A 400 0.74 12.56 -2.88
N ALA A 401 0.09 11.57 -2.27
CA ALA A 401 0.57 10.20 -2.16
C ALA A 401 -0.10 9.36 -3.25
N ARG A 402 0.64 9.03 -4.31
CA ARG A 402 0.23 8.16 -5.40
C ARG A 402 1.34 7.14 -5.67
N GLY A 403 1.00 5.88 -5.86
CA GLY A 403 1.94 4.77 -5.87
C GLY A 403 2.23 4.24 -4.46
N PRO A 404 3.39 3.61 -4.23
CA PRO A 404 3.79 3.13 -2.91
C PRO A 404 3.84 4.27 -1.89
N VAL A 405 3.22 4.08 -0.73
CA VAL A 405 3.14 5.08 0.34
C VAL A 405 4.19 4.76 1.40
N GLY A 406 5.38 5.28 1.23
CA GLY A 406 6.49 5.20 2.18
C GLY A 406 6.56 6.43 3.10
N VAL A 407 7.70 6.59 3.79
CA VAL A 407 7.88 7.67 4.80
C VAL A 407 7.74 9.08 4.21
N GLU A 408 8.17 9.30 2.96
CA GLU A 408 8.04 10.61 2.32
C GLU A 408 6.59 10.95 2.00
N GLN A 409 5.80 9.97 1.53
CA GLN A 409 4.40 10.14 1.17
C GLN A 409 3.51 10.34 2.40
N LEU A 410 3.97 9.93 3.59
CA LEU A 410 3.33 10.22 4.88
C LEU A 410 3.65 11.63 5.41
N THR A 411 4.16 12.51 4.55
CA THR A 411 4.42 13.93 4.85
C THR A 411 3.68 14.84 3.89
N SER A 412 3.47 16.09 4.32
CA SER A 412 3.07 17.20 3.48
C SER A 412 4.18 18.27 3.54
N PHE A 413 3.87 19.54 3.30
CA PHE A 413 4.81 20.62 3.40
C PHE A 413 4.16 21.89 3.97
N LYS A 414 4.99 22.75 4.54
CA LYS A 414 4.65 24.15 4.85
C LYS A 414 5.61 25.11 4.16
N TYR A 415 5.19 26.36 4.01
CA TYR A 415 6.07 27.43 3.54
C TYR A 415 6.68 28.15 4.75
N MET A 416 8.01 28.23 4.76
CA MET A 416 8.77 29.04 5.71
C MET A 416 9.26 30.29 4.97
N VAL A 417 8.78 31.46 5.39
CA VAL A 417 9.10 32.76 4.75
C VAL A 417 9.96 33.58 5.68
N ARG A 418 11.10 34.03 5.20
CA ARG A 418 12.01 34.93 5.93
C ARG A 418 12.05 36.25 5.21
N GLY A 419 11.82 37.31 5.97
CA GLY A 419 11.85 38.70 5.50
C GLY A 419 12.68 39.60 6.42
N LYS A 420 12.77 40.86 6.03
CA LYS A 420 13.47 41.94 6.76
C LYS A 420 12.55 43.15 6.98
N GLY A 421 11.24 42.90 7.17
CA GLY A 421 10.25 43.96 7.36
C GLY A 421 9.49 44.37 6.09
N GLN A 422 9.52 43.57 5.04
CA GLN A 422 8.76 43.83 3.80
C GLN A 422 7.26 43.88 4.11
N THR A 423 6.59 44.91 3.57
CA THR A 423 5.14 45.03 3.58
C THR A 423 4.59 44.88 2.17
N ARG A 424 3.36 44.43 2.05
CA ARG A 424 2.65 44.40 0.79
C ARG A 424 1.99 45.76 0.58
N PRO A 425 2.17 46.42 -0.60
CA PRO A 425 1.50 47.66 -0.93
C PRO A 425 0.00 47.52 -1.01
#